data_3daa58464c756d88c5946710103d62ff
#
_entry.id   3daa58464c756d88c5946710103d62ff
#
_cell.length_a   1.000
_cell.length_b   1.000
_cell.length_c   1.000
_cell.angle_alpha   90.00
_cell.angle_beta   90.00
_cell.angle_gamma   90.00
#
_symmetry.space_group_name_H-M   'P 1'
#
loop_
_entity.id
_entity.type
_entity.pdbx_description
1 polymer ?
#
loop_
_entity_poly.entity_id
_entity_poly.type
_entity_poly.pdbx_seq_one_letter_code
_entity_poly.pdbx_strand_id
1 'polypeptide(L)'
;MVVNFNLIFSGINDGENLGTDIIYSGTVSAAIEGSMFNIPSIALSYASRCGADFSAPAEVAVQMIQQILEHKEKNNMLLNVNIPEIESIESLKGVKATRLGVKKYRNNFEERKDPRGNSYYWLAGELIQDEIGEDTDIYAVRNGYVSITPIHIDLSGYEEIKKISSWNISLNKNLTII
;
A
#
# COMPACT_ATOMS: atom_id res chain seq x y z
N MET A 1 -12.60 23.85 -19.54
CA MET A 1 -12.75 24.15 -18.10
C MET A 1 -11.65 23.39 -17.40
N VAL A 2 -10.70 24.09 -16.79
CA VAL A 2 -9.62 23.45 -16.00
C VAL A 2 -10.20 23.24 -14.60
N VAL A 3 -10.35 22.01 -14.18
CA VAL A 3 -10.79 21.68 -12.81
C VAL A 3 -9.51 21.47 -11.99
N ASN A 4 -9.31 22.30 -10.98
CA ASN A 4 -8.21 22.13 -10.04
C ASN A 4 -8.69 21.22 -8.90
N PHE A 5 -8.05 20.06 -8.76
CA PHE A 5 -8.27 19.17 -7.63
C PHE A 5 -7.29 19.51 -6.50
N ASN A 6 -7.78 19.55 -5.28
CA ASN A 6 -6.97 19.80 -4.09
C ASN A 6 -6.52 18.53 -3.37
N LEU A 7 -7.17 17.42 -3.65
CA LEU A 7 -6.91 16.10 -3.08
C LEU A 7 -7.50 15.03 -3.99
N ILE A 8 -6.79 13.92 -4.13
CA ILE A 8 -7.31 12.68 -4.69
C ILE A 8 -7.44 11.67 -3.56
N PHE A 9 -8.60 11.03 -3.52
CA PHE A 9 -8.92 10.03 -2.54
C PHE A 9 -9.37 8.75 -3.25
N SER A 10 -8.63 7.66 -3.05
CA SER A 10 -8.93 6.35 -3.63
C SER A 10 -9.36 5.39 -2.54
N GLY A 11 -10.57 4.90 -2.63
CA GLY A 11 -11.14 3.97 -1.65
C GLY A 11 -12.56 4.39 -1.23
N ILE A 12 -13.10 3.82 -0.18
CA ILE A 12 -12.49 2.91 0.82
C ILE A 12 -12.48 1.49 0.25
N ASN A 13 -11.29 0.86 0.17
CA ASN A 13 -11.16 -0.51 -0.28
C ASN A 13 -11.67 -1.49 0.79
N ASP A 14 -12.45 -2.49 0.39
CA ASP A 14 -12.80 -3.61 1.25
C ASP A 14 -11.64 -4.61 1.29
N GLY A 15 -10.94 -4.61 2.39
CA GLY A 15 -9.70 -5.35 2.58
C GLY A 15 -8.48 -4.43 2.74
N GLU A 16 -7.49 -4.94 3.46
CA GLU A 16 -6.26 -4.23 3.76
C GLU A 16 -5.31 -4.16 2.55
N ASN A 17 -4.55 -3.07 2.45
CA ASN A 17 -3.42 -2.92 1.54
C ASN A 17 -2.17 -2.62 2.38
N LEU A 18 -1.51 -3.66 2.88
CA LEU A 18 -0.42 -3.58 3.86
C LEU A 18 0.89 -4.15 3.31
N GLY A 19 1.98 -3.56 3.74
CA GLY A 19 3.33 -4.03 3.45
C GLY A 19 3.61 -4.10 1.95
N THR A 20 4.31 -5.15 1.54
CA THR A 20 4.70 -5.35 0.13
C THR A 20 3.52 -5.59 -0.82
N ASP A 21 2.32 -5.90 -0.31
CA ASP A 21 1.15 -6.17 -1.16
C ASP A 21 0.61 -4.93 -1.86
N ILE A 22 1.00 -3.74 -1.42
CA ILE A 22 0.59 -2.47 -2.07
C ILE A 22 0.91 -2.43 -3.56
N ILE A 23 1.94 -3.16 -4.03
CA ILE A 23 2.32 -3.25 -5.44
C ILE A 23 1.26 -3.90 -6.32
N TYR A 24 0.35 -4.68 -5.74
CA TYR A 24 -0.77 -5.34 -6.43
C TYR A 24 -2.09 -4.60 -6.28
N SER A 25 -2.12 -3.50 -5.52
CA SER A 25 -3.35 -2.80 -5.16
C SER A 25 -3.78 -1.79 -6.21
N GLY A 26 -4.98 -1.96 -6.77
CA GLY A 26 -5.61 -0.95 -7.63
C GLY A 26 -5.92 0.35 -6.88
N THR A 27 -6.29 0.26 -5.59
CA THR A 27 -6.57 1.42 -4.73
C THR A 27 -5.32 2.26 -4.54
N VAL A 28 -4.18 1.63 -4.25
CA VAL A 28 -2.90 2.33 -4.11
C VAL A 28 -2.43 2.88 -5.46
N SER A 29 -2.58 2.10 -6.54
CA SER A 29 -2.20 2.55 -7.90
C SER A 29 -2.97 3.80 -8.34
N ALA A 30 -4.26 3.91 -8.02
CA ALA A 30 -5.04 5.10 -8.34
C ALA A 30 -4.58 6.35 -7.56
N ALA A 31 -4.17 6.18 -6.29
CA ALA A 31 -3.56 7.27 -5.52
C ALA A 31 -2.17 7.66 -6.07
N ILE A 32 -1.37 6.68 -6.50
CA ILE A 32 -0.09 6.91 -7.17
C ILE A 32 -0.29 7.75 -8.43
N GLU A 33 -1.24 7.37 -9.29
CA GLU A 33 -1.56 8.12 -10.51
C GLU A 33 -1.90 9.58 -10.18
N GLY A 34 -2.72 9.81 -9.15
CA GLY A 34 -3.05 11.16 -8.69
C GLY A 34 -1.83 11.97 -8.28
N SER A 35 -0.91 11.35 -7.57
CA SER A 35 0.30 12.01 -7.09
C SER A 35 1.26 12.41 -8.22
N MET A 36 1.25 11.72 -9.36
CA MET A 36 2.04 12.09 -10.54
C MET A 36 1.63 13.45 -11.13
N PHE A 37 0.41 13.92 -10.84
CA PHE A 37 -0.06 15.26 -11.20
C PHE A 37 0.25 16.31 -10.13
N ASN A 38 1.10 16.00 -9.14
CA ASN A 38 1.41 16.84 -7.98
C ASN A 38 0.18 17.20 -7.14
N ILE A 39 -0.80 16.32 -7.11
CA ILE A 39 -2.00 16.45 -6.27
C ILE A 39 -1.81 15.54 -5.04
N PRO A 40 -2.01 16.06 -3.82
CA PRO A 40 -2.02 15.22 -2.62
C PRO A 40 -2.96 14.03 -2.81
N SER A 41 -2.49 12.84 -2.53
CA SER A 41 -3.24 11.63 -2.86
C SER A 41 -3.22 10.64 -1.69
N ILE A 42 -4.37 10.04 -1.42
CA ILE A 42 -4.57 9.08 -0.33
C ILE A 42 -5.23 7.82 -0.88
N ALA A 43 -4.58 6.69 -0.65
CA ALA A 43 -5.21 5.38 -0.76
C ALA A 43 -5.76 4.98 0.61
N LEU A 44 -7.04 4.67 0.71
CA LEU A 44 -7.68 4.27 1.95
C LEU A 44 -8.25 2.86 1.85
N SER A 45 -7.93 2.06 2.84
CA SER A 45 -8.37 0.67 2.95
C SER A 45 -8.92 0.38 4.33
N TYR A 46 -9.93 -0.47 4.39
CA TYR A 46 -10.51 -0.97 5.62
C TYR A 46 -10.17 -2.45 5.78
N ALA A 47 -9.44 -2.79 6.82
CA ALA A 47 -9.00 -4.16 7.11
C ALA A 47 -10.15 -5.00 7.68
N SER A 48 -11.29 -5.00 6.98
CA SER A 48 -12.49 -5.72 7.37
C SER A 48 -12.49 -7.16 6.88
N ARG A 49 -13.39 -7.93 7.45
CA ARG A 49 -13.87 -9.17 6.85
C ARG A 49 -14.98 -8.84 5.85
N CYS A 50 -15.03 -9.60 4.76
CA CYS A 50 -16.00 -9.41 3.68
C CYS A 50 -17.43 -9.13 4.18
N GLY A 51 -18.06 -8.08 3.67
CA GLY A 51 -19.43 -7.68 4.02
C GLY A 51 -19.55 -6.77 5.24
N ALA A 52 -18.46 -6.13 5.67
CA ALA A 52 -18.48 -5.22 6.81
C ALA A 52 -19.26 -3.92 6.55
N ASP A 53 -19.74 -3.29 7.62
CA ASP A 53 -20.31 -1.96 7.58
C ASP A 53 -19.21 -0.90 7.44
N PHE A 54 -19.36 -0.02 6.48
CA PHE A 54 -18.41 1.07 6.19
C PHE A 54 -18.71 2.36 6.93
N SER A 55 -19.74 2.42 7.79
CA SER A 55 -20.12 3.64 8.49
C SER A 55 -19.01 4.18 9.37
N ALA A 56 -18.43 3.35 10.24
CA ALA A 56 -17.34 3.75 11.11
C ALA A 56 -16.04 4.11 10.33
N PRO A 57 -15.55 3.31 9.37
CA PRO A 57 -14.38 3.70 8.58
C PRO A 57 -14.62 4.95 7.71
N ALA A 58 -15.84 5.23 7.24
CA ALA A 58 -16.16 6.47 6.55
C ALA A 58 -16.05 7.69 7.46
N GLU A 59 -16.49 7.59 8.71
CA GLU A 59 -16.34 8.65 9.70
C GLU A 59 -14.85 8.93 10.00
N VAL A 60 -14.04 7.88 10.20
CA VAL A 60 -12.57 8.01 10.35
C VAL A 60 -11.98 8.73 9.15
N ALA A 61 -12.38 8.34 7.94
CA ALA A 61 -11.89 8.93 6.70
C ALA A 61 -12.19 10.43 6.64
N VAL A 62 -13.41 10.85 6.95
CA VAL A 62 -13.81 12.27 6.91
C VAL A 62 -13.00 13.09 7.90
N GLN A 63 -12.88 12.63 9.15
CA GLN A 63 -12.11 13.34 10.18
C GLN A 63 -10.63 13.47 9.80
N MET A 64 -10.05 12.41 9.25
CA MET A 64 -8.66 12.38 8.86
C MET A 64 -8.38 13.30 7.66
N ILE A 65 -9.24 13.29 6.64
CA ILE A 65 -9.12 14.15 5.46
C ILE A 65 -9.18 15.62 5.87
N GLN A 66 -10.10 16.00 6.74
CA GLN A 66 -10.21 17.37 7.23
C GLN A 66 -8.90 17.84 7.86
N GLN A 67 -8.31 17.02 8.75
CA GLN A 67 -7.05 17.34 9.40
C GLN A 67 -5.89 17.43 8.40
N ILE A 68 -5.80 16.49 7.44
CA ILE A 68 -4.75 16.51 6.41
C ILE A 68 -4.85 17.77 5.54
N LEU A 69 -6.07 18.19 5.17
CA LEU A 69 -6.26 19.38 4.35
C LEU A 69 -5.84 20.67 5.06
N GLU A 70 -5.84 20.71 6.37
CA GLU A 70 -5.38 21.84 7.17
C GLU A 70 -3.86 21.97 7.22
N HIS A 71 -3.11 20.89 6.99
CA HIS A 71 -1.65 20.94 7.00
C HIS A 71 -1.07 21.68 5.79
N LYS A 72 -0.12 22.57 6.05
CA LYS A 72 0.55 23.39 5.03
C LYS A 72 1.48 22.56 4.12
N GLU A 73 2.03 21.49 4.62
CA GLU A 73 3.04 20.64 3.95
C GLU A 73 2.45 19.48 3.15
N LYS A 74 1.19 19.58 2.75
CA LYS A 74 0.48 18.51 2.03
C LYS A 74 0.89 18.33 0.56
N ASN A 75 1.70 19.25 0.01
CA ASN A 75 2.10 19.19 -1.40
C ASN A 75 2.94 17.93 -1.66
N ASN A 76 2.60 17.23 -2.74
CA ASN A 76 3.24 15.96 -3.15
C ASN A 76 3.11 14.81 -2.14
N MET A 77 2.15 14.88 -1.23
CA MET A 77 1.92 13.82 -0.26
C MET A 77 1.17 12.65 -0.90
N LEU A 78 1.74 11.46 -0.80
CA LEU A 78 1.12 10.21 -1.18
C LEU A 78 1.08 9.30 0.05
N LEU A 79 -0.13 9.00 0.52
CA LEU A 79 -0.35 8.23 1.73
C LEU A 79 -1.09 6.93 1.43
N ASN A 80 -0.60 5.84 1.99
CA ASN A 80 -1.34 4.59 2.12
C ASN A 80 -1.88 4.48 3.54
N VAL A 81 -3.19 4.48 3.68
CA VAL A 81 -3.89 4.47 4.97
C VAL A 81 -4.69 3.20 5.10
N ASN A 82 -4.54 2.54 6.24
CA ASN A 82 -5.33 1.37 6.56
C ASN A 82 -6.01 1.54 7.92
N ILE A 83 -7.32 1.37 7.92
CA ILE A 83 -8.17 1.39 9.12
C ILE A 83 -8.34 -0.06 9.57
N PRO A 84 -8.05 -0.41 10.83
CA PRO A 84 -8.32 -1.74 11.36
C PRO A 84 -9.82 -2.03 11.42
N GLU A 85 -10.20 -3.30 11.53
CA GLU A 85 -11.60 -3.68 11.77
C GLU A 85 -12.09 -3.07 13.08
N ILE A 86 -13.15 -2.27 13.01
CA ILE A 86 -13.72 -1.52 14.12
C ILE A 86 -15.23 -1.56 14.09
N GLU A 87 -15.87 -1.55 15.25
CA GLU A 87 -17.31 -1.37 15.39
C GLU A 87 -17.68 0.11 15.48
N SER A 88 -16.80 0.92 16.07
CA SER A 88 -16.97 2.37 16.21
C SER A 88 -15.60 3.06 16.33
N ILE A 89 -15.58 4.37 16.17
CA ILE A 89 -14.34 5.18 16.23
C ILE A 89 -13.67 5.10 17.61
N GLU A 90 -14.46 4.96 18.67
CA GLU A 90 -13.99 4.87 20.05
C GLU A 90 -13.22 3.57 20.32
N SER A 91 -13.37 2.55 19.47
CA SER A 91 -12.63 1.29 19.58
C SER A 91 -11.20 1.40 19.04
N LEU A 92 -10.87 2.48 18.33
CA LEU A 92 -9.51 2.75 17.86
C LEU A 92 -8.58 3.08 19.02
N LYS A 93 -7.39 2.52 19.00
CA LYS A 93 -6.33 2.89 19.95
C LYS A 93 -5.59 4.17 19.57
N GLY A 94 -5.83 4.70 18.36
CA GLY A 94 -5.21 5.90 17.84
C GLY A 94 -4.69 5.73 16.41
N VAL A 95 -3.80 6.64 16.01
CA VAL A 95 -3.19 6.70 14.67
C VAL A 95 -1.69 6.55 14.80
N LYS A 96 -1.06 5.77 13.92
CA LYS A 96 0.40 5.62 13.84
C LYS A 96 0.91 6.01 12.46
N ALA A 97 1.95 6.84 12.42
CA ALA A 97 2.81 6.95 11.25
C ALA A 97 3.69 5.69 11.17
N THR A 98 3.68 5.05 10.01
CA THR A 98 4.28 3.72 9.84
C THR A 98 5.15 3.64 8.59
N ARG A 99 5.98 2.61 8.51
CA ARG A 99 6.59 2.15 7.26
C ARG A 99 5.87 0.90 6.75
N LEU A 100 6.08 0.57 5.49
CA LEU A 100 5.59 -0.69 4.94
C LEU A 100 6.27 -1.87 5.63
N GLY A 101 5.47 -2.83 6.06
CA GLY A 101 5.95 -4.12 6.51
C GLY A 101 6.33 -5.02 5.32
N VAL A 102 6.99 -6.13 5.62
CA VAL A 102 7.29 -7.14 4.59
C VAL A 102 6.35 -8.32 4.81
N LYS A 103 5.49 -8.58 3.82
CA LYS A 103 4.69 -9.81 3.78
C LYS A 103 5.43 -10.85 2.96
N LYS A 104 5.75 -11.98 3.57
CA LYS A 104 6.33 -13.13 2.90
C LYS A 104 5.29 -14.22 2.79
N TYR A 105 5.16 -14.79 1.62
CA TYR A 105 4.25 -15.90 1.37
C TYR A 105 5.05 -17.17 1.08
N ARG A 106 4.64 -18.28 1.67
CA ARG A 106 5.04 -19.59 1.19
C ARG A 106 4.18 -19.89 -0.03
N ASN A 107 4.77 -19.76 -1.21
CA ASN A 107 4.08 -20.03 -2.46
C ASN A 107 3.78 -21.52 -2.58
N ASN A 108 2.54 -21.89 -2.38
CA ASN A 108 2.02 -23.20 -2.72
C ASN A 108 1.10 -23.02 -3.92
N PHE A 109 1.41 -23.73 -5.00
CA PHE A 109 0.48 -23.85 -6.12
C PHE A 109 -0.38 -25.10 -5.90
N GLU A 110 -1.67 -24.91 -5.83
CA GLU A 110 -2.64 -26.00 -5.78
C GLU A 110 -3.13 -26.30 -7.20
N GLU A 111 -2.83 -27.50 -7.70
CA GLU A 111 -3.35 -27.93 -8.98
C GLU A 111 -4.82 -28.28 -8.86
N ARG A 112 -5.65 -27.71 -9.73
CA ARG A 112 -7.08 -28.01 -9.87
C ARG A 112 -7.41 -28.31 -11.31
N LYS A 113 -8.57 -28.95 -11.56
CA LYS A 113 -9.07 -29.21 -12.90
C LYS A 113 -10.35 -28.45 -13.15
N ASP A 114 -10.47 -27.89 -14.34
CA ASP A 114 -11.73 -27.30 -14.81
C ASP A 114 -12.74 -28.41 -15.17
N PRO A 115 -14.02 -28.08 -15.43
CA PRO A 115 -15.03 -29.06 -15.83
C PRO A 115 -14.71 -29.81 -17.13
N ARG A 116 -13.76 -29.33 -17.94
CA ARG A 116 -13.30 -29.97 -19.19
C ARG A 116 -12.07 -30.83 -18.99
N GLY A 117 -11.54 -30.91 -17.74
CA GLY A 117 -10.37 -31.71 -17.37
C GLY A 117 -9.02 -31.02 -17.57
N ASN A 118 -8.97 -29.74 -17.95
CA ASN A 118 -7.73 -29.00 -18.06
C ASN A 118 -7.22 -28.62 -16.67
N SER A 119 -5.92 -28.81 -16.45
CA SER A 119 -5.28 -28.37 -15.20
C SER A 119 -5.09 -26.86 -15.18
N TYR A 120 -5.41 -26.24 -14.04
CA TYR A 120 -5.02 -24.88 -13.71
C TYR A 120 -4.43 -24.84 -12.30
N TYR A 121 -3.61 -23.83 -12.03
CA TYR A 121 -2.90 -23.71 -10.77
C TYR A 121 -3.43 -22.51 -10.00
N TRP A 122 -3.89 -22.76 -8.78
CA TRP A 122 -4.32 -21.73 -7.87
C TRP A 122 -3.16 -21.32 -6.97
N LEU A 123 -2.85 -20.04 -6.91
CA LEU A 123 -1.84 -19.54 -5.97
C LEU A 123 -2.45 -19.54 -4.57
N ALA A 124 -2.14 -20.57 -3.79
CA ALA A 124 -2.53 -20.71 -2.39
C ALA A 124 -1.34 -20.36 -1.50
N GLY A 125 -1.07 -19.08 -1.34
CA GLY A 125 0.03 -18.61 -0.49
C GLY A 125 -0.38 -18.59 0.98
N GLU A 126 0.38 -19.24 1.84
CA GLU A 126 0.28 -19.03 3.29
C GLU A 126 1.20 -17.89 3.72
N LEU A 127 0.64 -16.91 4.43
CA LEU A 127 1.44 -15.82 4.99
C LEU A 127 2.40 -16.38 6.04
N ILE A 128 3.71 -16.23 5.80
CA ILE A 128 4.72 -16.56 6.80
C ILE A 128 4.73 -15.41 7.82
N GLN A 129 4.41 -15.73 9.07
CA GLN A 129 4.50 -14.77 10.16
C GLN A 129 5.97 -14.65 10.58
N ASP A 130 6.68 -13.68 10.01
CA ASP A 130 7.97 -13.23 10.53
C ASP A 130 7.75 -12.22 11.68
N GLU A 131 8.81 -11.88 12.39
CA GLU A 131 8.78 -10.80 13.39
C GLU A 131 8.32 -9.49 12.72
N ILE A 132 7.18 -8.97 13.19
CA ILE A 132 6.58 -7.76 12.67
C ILE A 132 7.06 -6.61 13.55
N GLY A 133 7.88 -5.72 13.00
CA GLY A 133 8.35 -4.54 13.71
C GLY A 133 7.18 -3.61 14.12
N GLU A 134 7.25 -3.05 15.31
CA GLU A 134 6.20 -2.18 15.87
C GLU A 134 5.97 -0.88 15.10
N ASP A 135 6.89 -0.53 14.23
CA ASP A 135 6.87 0.63 13.34
C ASP A 135 6.21 0.36 11.99
N THR A 136 5.70 -0.87 11.77
CA THR A 136 5.08 -1.26 10.51
C THR A 136 3.58 -1.04 10.47
N ASP A 137 3.05 -0.84 9.27
CA ASP A 137 1.62 -0.77 8.98
C ASP A 137 0.88 -2.05 9.41
N ILE A 138 1.49 -3.21 9.18
CA ILE A 138 0.95 -4.52 9.58
C ILE A 138 0.76 -4.58 11.10
N TYR A 139 1.77 -4.16 11.86
CA TYR A 139 1.68 -4.13 13.32
C TYR A 139 0.59 -3.18 13.79
N ALA A 140 0.57 -1.96 13.24
CA ALA A 140 -0.40 -0.94 13.62
C ALA A 140 -1.84 -1.44 13.45
N VAL A 141 -2.19 -1.94 12.28
CA VAL A 141 -3.53 -2.42 11.97
C VAL A 141 -3.93 -3.62 12.84
N ARG A 142 -3.04 -4.62 13.00
CA ARG A 142 -3.30 -5.78 13.87
C ARG A 142 -3.51 -5.42 15.33
N ASN A 143 -2.96 -4.29 15.76
CA ASN A 143 -3.07 -3.83 17.14
C ASN A 143 -4.14 -2.75 17.36
N GLY A 144 -5.02 -2.49 16.38
CA GLY A 144 -6.15 -1.58 16.49
C GLY A 144 -5.80 -0.10 16.30
N TYR A 145 -4.72 0.21 15.61
CA TYR A 145 -4.35 1.55 15.21
C TYR A 145 -4.63 1.79 13.73
N VAL A 146 -5.09 2.97 13.38
CA VAL A 146 -5.04 3.43 11.98
C VAL A 146 -3.58 3.60 11.60
N SER A 147 -3.17 2.98 10.50
CA SER A 147 -1.84 3.11 9.93
C SER A 147 -1.84 4.20 8.87
N ILE A 148 -0.90 5.13 8.92
CA ILE A 148 -0.61 6.11 7.88
C ILE A 148 0.82 5.90 7.43
N THR A 149 0.99 5.38 6.22
CA THR A 149 2.29 5.12 5.62
C THR A 149 2.52 6.07 4.46
N PRO A 150 3.46 7.02 4.56
CA PRO A 150 3.91 7.78 3.40
C PRO A 150 4.64 6.84 2.44
N ILE A 151 4.29 6.91 1.16
CA ILE A 151 4.93 6.09 0.12
C ILE A 151 5.51 6.95 -0.98
N HIS A 152 6.49 6.41 -1.71
CA HIS A 152 7.16 7.07 -2.83
C HIS A 152 7.00 6.24 -4.09
N ILE A 153 7.02 6.93 -5.24
CA ILE A 153 6.95 6.28 -6.55
C ILE A 153 8.33 5.79 -7.00
N ASP A 154 9.39 6.44 -6.51
CA ASP A 154 10.75 6.08 -6.91
C ASP A 154 11.17 4.74 -6.30
N LEU A 155 11.25 3.74 -7.16
CA LEU A 155 11.67 2.37 -6.85
C LEU A 155 13.15 2.13 -7.14
N SER A 156 13.93 3.17 -7.45
CA SER A 156 15.34 3.04 -7.82
C SER A 156 16.20 2.61 -6.63
N GLY A 157 16.97 1.56 -6.80
CA GLY A 157 17.98 1.11 -5.83
C GLY A 157 19.27 1.93 -5.97
N TYR A 158 19.38 3.07 -5.31
CA TYR A 158 20.51 3.99 -5.46
C TYR A 158 21.86 3.37 -5.05
N GLU A 159 21.88 2.54 -4.04
CA GLU A 159 23.11 1.81 -3.66
C GLU A 159 23.46 0.71 -4.67
N GLU A 160 22.47 0.09 -5.26
CA GLU A 160 22.64 -0.91 -6.32
C GLU A 160 23.13 -0.27 -7.61
N ILE A 161 22.70 0.94 -7.94
CA ILE A 161 23.23 1.70 -9.09
C ILE A 161 24.74 1.89 -8.95
N LYS A 162 25.23 2.31 -7.76
CA LYS A 162 26.68 2.47 -7.50
C LYS A 162 27.43 1.15 -7.68
N LYS A 163 26.87 0.04 -7.19
CA LYS A 163 27.46 -1.29 -7.34
C LYS A 163 27.53 -1.71 -8.81
N ILE A 164 26.40 -1.56 -9.54
CA ILE A 164 26.31 -1.94 -10.96
C ILE A 164 27.24 -1.10 -11.81
N SER A 165 27.41 0.19 -11.51
CA SER A 165 28.35 1.07 -12.21
C SER A 165 29.80 0.62 -12.06
N SER A 166 30.14 -0.12 -10.99
CA SER A 166 31.48 -0.71 -10.81
C SER A 166 31.67 -2.04 -11.55
N TRP A 167 30.61 -2.63 -12.12
CA TRP A 167 30.71 -3.87 -12.87
C TRP A 167 31.24 -3.57 -14.27
N ASN A 168 32.21 -4.34 -14.71
CA ASN A 168 32.76 -4.22 -16.07
C ASN A 168 31.85 -4.89 -17.12
N ILE A 169 30.57 -4.51 -17.13
CA ILE A 169 29.62 -5.03 -18.12
C ILE A 169 29.89 -4.35 -19.44
N SER A 170 30.20 -5.15 -20.46
CA SER A 170 30.41 -4.69 -21.81
C SER A 170 29.64 -5.55 -22.81
N LEU A 171 28.88 -4.92 -23.69
CA LEU A 171 28.14 -5.62 -24.74
C LEU A 171 29.05 -5.94 -25.95
N ASN A 172 30.03 -5.09 -26.20
CA ASN A 172 31.13 -5.29 -27.16
C ASN A 172 32.31 -4.42 -26.73
N LYS A 173 33.44 -4.51 -27.43
CA LYS A 173 34.68 -3.78 -27.06
C LYS A 173 34.54 -2.26 -26.92
N ASN A 174 33.46 -1.67 -27.43
CA ASN A 174 33.26 -0.22 -27.50
C ASN A 174 32.05 0.30 -26.68
N LEU A 175 31.28 -0.60 -26.04
CA LEU A 175 30.09 -0.25 -25.27
C LEU A 175 30.22 -0.79 -23.85
N THR A 176 30.67 0.07 -22.97
CA THR A 176 30.78 -0.18 -21.52
C THR A 176 29.74 0.59 -20.77
N ILE A 177 29.35 0.12 -19.61
CA ILE A 177 28.46 0.86 -18.69
C ILE A 177 29.19 2.13 -18.24
N ILE A 178 28.47 3.28 -18.24
CA ILE A 178 28.98 4.60 -17.86
C ILE A 178 28.44 4.95 -16.50
#